data_284ba607226d8257985c479ff274f642
#
_entry.id   284ba607226d8257985c479ff274f642
#
_cell.length_a   1.000
_cell.length_b   1.000
_cell.length_c   1.000
_cell.angle_alpha   90.00
_cell.angle_beta   90.00
_cell.angle_gamma   90.00
#
_symmetry.space_group_name_H-M   'P 1'
#
loop_
_entity.id
_entity.type
_entity.pdbx_description
1 polymer ?
#
loop_
_entity_poly.entity_id
_entity_poly.type
_entity_poly.pdbx_seq_one_letter_code
_entity_poly.pdbx_strand_id
1 'polypeptide(L)'
;MSDATDLDLPGRRSREILSGAIGANSTLRLVDIAVAQTGDVPRPPHWHPDGEECIHVLSGHGITWVDGTEFAMQPGDTILVHANERHVTRNTGDTQLTLLCFFPRPEIQVLTEAPDA
;
A
#
# COMPACT_ATOMS: atom_id res chain seq x y z
N MET A 1 3.46 7.75 17.21
CA MET A 1 2.48 7.52 16.13
C MET A 1 1.14 8.14 16.40
N SER A 2 1.00 8.79 17.56
CA SER A 2 -0.24 9.51 17.89
C SER A 2 -0.57 10.64 16.90
N ASP A 3 0.45 11.16 16.20
CA ASP A 3 0.28 12.27 15.26
C ASP A 3 0.06 11.81 13.80
N ALA A 4 -0.01 10.49 13.56
CA ALA A 4 -0.23 9.98 12.23
C ALA A 4 -1.66 10.27 11.76
N THR A 5 -1.79 10.76 10.53
CA THR A 5 -3.08 11.06 9.92
C THR A 5 -3.68 9.80 9.33
N ASP A 6 -4.91 9.47 9.74
CA ASP A 6 -5.65 8.35 9.16
C ASP A 6 -6.20 8.77 7.79
N LEU A 7 -5.81 8.04 6.76
CA LEU A 7 -6.30 8.24 5.41
C LEU A 7 -7.51 7.32 5.20
N ASP A 8 -8.65 7.89 4.85
CA ASP A 8 -9.87 7.14 4.64
C ASP A 8 -9.85 6.43 3.28
N LEU A 9 -9.14 5.30 3.22
CA LEU A 9 -8.97 4.51 2.00
C LEU A 9 -9.75 3.21 2.08
N PRO A 10 -10.36 2.75 0.97
CA PRO A 10 -11.16 1.53 0.99
C PRO A 10 -10.31 0.27 1.15
N GLY A 11 -10.83 -0.70 1.90
CA GLY A 11 -10.25 -2.02 2.06
C GLY A 11 -9.00 -2.10 2.92
N ARG A 12 -8.59 -0.97 3.51
CA ARG A 12 -7.42 -0.92 4.37
C ARG A 12 -7.43 0.31 5.26
N ARG A 13 -6.71 0.23 6.36
CA ARG A 13 -6.42 1.41 7.18
C ARG A 13 -5.04 1.91 6.80
N SER A 14 -4.97 3.14 6.32
CA SER A 14 -3.70 3.78 5.97
C SER A 14 -3.51 5.02 6.80
N ARG A 15 -2.38 5.11 7.49
CA ARG A 15 -2.03 6.27 8.33
C ARG A 15 -0.77 6.91 7.77
N GLU A 16 -0.84 8.18 7.43
CA GLU A 16 0.30 8.93 6.96
C GLU A 16 1.12 9.41 8.16
N ILE A 17 2.35 8.92 8.26
CA ILE A 17 3.26 9.24 9.37
C ILE A 17 3.96 10.56 9.09
N LEU A 18 4.45 10.74 7.85
CA LEU A 18 5.05 12.00 7.41
C LEU A 18 4.82 12.19 5.91
N SER A 19 4.82 13.43 5.49
CA SER A 19 4.69 13.85 4.10
C SER A 19 5.01 15.34 3.98
N GLY A 20 4.78 15.90 2.79
CA GLY A 20 4.88 17.34 2.57
C GLY A 20 3.96 18.17 3.46
N ALA A 21 2.87 17.58 3.96
CA ALA A 21 1.94 18.26 4.88
C ALA A 21 2.63 18.75 6.17
N ILE A 22 3.70 18.08 6.59
CA ILE A 22 4.49 18.47 7.76
C ILE A 22 5.90 18.91 7.38
N GLY A 23 6.13 19.24 6.10
CA GLY A 23 7.40 19.78 5.61
C GLY A 23 8.45 18.74 5.23
N ALA A 24 8.11 17.45 5.19
CA ALA A 24 9.04 16.41 4.74
C ALA A 24 9.15 16.38 3.22
N ASN A 25 10.29 15.89 2.72
CA ASN A 25 10.50 15.69 1.29
C ASN A 25 10.18 14.24 0.84
N SER A 26 9.64 13.46 1.74
CA SER A 26 9.24 12.08 1.52
C SER A 26 7.92 11.81 2.19
N THR A 27 7.30 10.68 1.85
CA THR A 27 6.05 10.24 2.46
C THR A 27 6.24 8.85 3.04
N LEU A 28 5.79 8.66 4.27
CA LEU A 28 5.83 7.38 4.96
C LEU A 28 4.43 7.07 5.48
N ARG A 29 3.91 5.90 5.11
CA ARG A 29 2.57 5.43 5.52
C ARG A 29 2.66 4.08 6.19
N LEU A 30 1.84 3.91 7.23
CA LEU A 30 1.62 2.62 7.86
C LEU A 30 0.26 2.10 7.37
N VAL A 31 0.26 0.91 6.77
CA VAL A 31 -0.93 0.35 6.13
C VAL A 31 -1.29 -0.97 6.80
N ASP A 32 -2.52 -1.07 7.30
CA ASP A 32 -3.05 -2.29 7.89
C ASP A 32 -4.14 -2.86 6.98
N ILE A 33 -3.99 -4.12 6.60
CA ILE A 33 -4.96 -4.83 5.77
C ILE A 33 -5.52 -5.99 6.60
N ALA A 34 -6.82 -5.95 6.85
CA ALA A 34 -7.49 -7.00 7.63
C ALA A 34 -7.49 -8.34 6.88
N VAL A 35 -7.66 -9.41 7.64
CA VAL A 35 -7.83 -10.75 7.08
C VAL A 35 -9.00 -10.74 6.09
N ALA A 36 -8.78 -11.31 4.91
CA ALA A 36 -9.81 -11.40 3.88
C ALA A 36 -10.97 -12.29 4.37
N GLN A 37 -12.19 -11.85 4.06
CA GLN A 37 -13.41 -12.57 4.44
C GLN A 37 -14.18 -12.96 3.19
N THR A 38 -14.99 -14.02 3.34
CA THR A 38 -15.87 -14.45 2.26
C THR A 38 -16.81 -13.32 1.85
N GLY A 39 -16.84 -13.01 0.56
CA GLY A 39 -17.67 -11.94 0.03
C GLY A 39 -16.97 -10.60 -0.12
N ASP A 40 -15.72 -10.50 0.34
CA ASP A 40 -14.94 -9.29 0.12
C ASP A 40 -14.75 -9.02 -1.38
N VAL A 41 -14.91 -7.76 -1.78
CA VAL A 41 -14.66 -7.36 -3.15
C VAL A 41 -13.17 -7.05 -3.28
N PRO A 42 -12.45 -7.68 -4.22
CA PRO A 42 -11.04 -7.38 -4.43
C PRO A 42 -10.85 -5.91 -4.80
N ARG A 43 -9.82 -5.28 -4.22
CA ARG A 43 -9.45 -3.92 -4.58
C ARG A 43 -8.84 -3.92 -5.99
N PRO A 44 -9.17 -2.93 -6.83
CA PRO A 44 -8.52 -2.81 -8.14
C PRO A 44 -7.06 -2.40 -7.97
N PRO A 45 -6.18 -2.79 -8.91
CA PRO A 45 -4.82 -2.28 -8.93
C PRO A 45 -4.80 -0.76 -9.09
N HIS A 46 -3.77 -0.14 -8.51
CA HIS A 46 -3.51 1.28 -8.65
C HIS A 46 -2.06 1.50 -9.08
N TRP A 47 -1.74 2.73 -9.47
CA TRP A 47 -0.36 3.08 -9.86
C TRP A 47 -0.06 4.52 -9.46
N HIS A 48 1.24 4.81 -9.37
CA HIS A 48 1.74 6.14 -9.04
C HIS A 48 2.56 6.66 -10.22
N PRO A 49 2.04 7.64 -10.98
CA PRO A 49 2.78 8.15 -12.12
C PRO A 49 3.97 9.03 -11.73
N ASP A 50 3.98 9.53 -10.50
CA ASP A 50 4.96 10.48 -10.01
C ASP A 50 6.21 9.84 -9.40
N GLY A 51 6.29 8.51 -9.30
CA GLY A 51 7.50 7.86 -8.84
C GLY A 51 7.29 6.51 -8.18
N GLU A 52 8.33 6.03 -7.55
CA GLU A 52 8.37 4.70 -6.97
C GLU A 52 7.76 4.63 -5.56
N GLU A 53 7.48 3.40 -5.14
CA GLU A 53 7.05 3.07 -3.78
C GLU A 53 7.82 1.86 -3.29
N CYS A 54 8.33 1.93 -2.04
CA CYS A 54 8.88 0.76 -1.36
C CYS A 54 7.83 0.24 -0.39
N ILE A 55 7.53 -1.05 -0.47
CA ILE A 55 6.57 -1.71 0.42
C ILE A 55 7.30 -2.71 1.29
N HIS A 56 7.31 -2.47 2.59
CA HIS A 56 8.02 -3.31 3.56
C HIS A 56 7.02 -3.98 4.50
N VAL A 57 7.15 -5.30 4.68
CA VAL A 57 6.25 -6.06 5.55
C VAL A 57 6.77 -6.02 6.98
N LEU A 58 5.97 -5.49 7.89
CA LEU A 58 6.27 -5.50 9.33
C LEU A 58 5.73 -6.76 9.99
N SER A 59 4.51 -7.17 9.65
CA SER A 59 3.88 -8.36 10.22
C SER A 59 2.80 -8.90 9.28
N GLY A 60 2.51 -10.18 9.42
CA GLY A 60 1.52 -10.86 8.58
C GLY A 60 2.11 -11.39 7.28
N HIS A 61 1.26 -11.93 6.43
CA HIS A 61 1.63 -12.51 5.14
C HIS A 61 0.69 -12.00 4.06
N GLY A 62 1.24 -11.74 2.89
CA GLY A 62 0.44 -11.26 1.79
C GLY A 62 1.05 -11.58 0.43
N ILE A 63 0.36 -11.14 -0.60
CA ILE A 63 0.83 -11.17 -1.98
C ILE A 63 0.66 -9.78 -2.56
N THR A 64 1.72 -9.27 -3.19
CA THR A 64 1.64 -8.06 -4.00
C THR A 64 1.67 -8.45 -5.46
N TRP A 65 0.61 -8.08 -6.18
CA TRP A 65 0.51 -8.25 -7.63
C TRP A 65 1.06 -6.98 -8.28
N VAL A 66 2.01 -7.14 -9.21
CA VAL A 66 2.61 -6.03 -9.95
C VAL A 66 2.61 -6.38 -11.43
N ASP A 67 1.83 -5.67 -12.21
CA ASP A 67 1.76 -5.82 -13.68
C ASP A 67 1.70 -7.29 -14.15
N GLY A 68 0.89 -8.10 -13.48
CA GLY A 68 0.66 -9.50 -13.85
C GLY A 68 1.53 -10.51 -13.11
N THR A 69 2.50 -10.08 -12.31
CA THR A 69 3.34 -10.98 -11.52
C THR A 69 2.97 -10.91 -10.05
N GLU A 70 2.82 -12.06 -9.40
CA GLU A 70 2.53 -12.12 -7.96
C GLU A 70 3.79 -12.39 -7.17
N PHE A 71 3.99 -11.62 -6.10
CA PHE A 71 5.12 -11.77 -5.18
C PHE A 71 4.59 -12.07 -3.79
N ALA A 72 4.88 -13.26 -3.28
CA ALA A 72 4.56 -13.62 -1.90
C ALA A 72 5.47 -12.84 -0.94
N MET A 73 4.88 -12.30 0.13
CA MET A 73 5.58 -11.44 1.08
C MET A 73 5.37 -11.92 2.50
N GLN A 74 6.44 -11.87 3.29
CA GLN A 74 6.44 -12.20 4.71
C GLN A 74 7.22 -11.12 5.48
N PRO A 75 7.16 -11.13 6.83
CA PRO A 75 7.85 -10.10 7.61
C PRO A 75 9.32 -9.96 7.25
N GLY A 76 9.75 -8.72 7.05
CA GLY A 76 11.10 -8.38 6.64
C GLY A 76 11.29 -8.23 5.13
N ASP A 77 10.35 -8.69 4.32
CA ASP A 77 10.44 -8.52 2.86
C ASP A 77 10.15 -7.08 2.45
N THR A 78 10.86 -6.63 1.45
CA THR A 78 10.64 -5.32 0.82
C THR A 78 10.50 -5.51 -0.68
N ILE A 79 9.48 -4.87 -1.25
CA ILE A 79 9.29 -4.85 -2.70
C ILE A 79 9.38 -3.41 -3.19
N LEU A 80 10.03 -3.22 -4.33
CA LEU A 80 10.10 -1.94 -5.02
C LEU A 80 9.12 -1.95 -6.18
N VAL A 81 8.20 -0.98 -6.17
CA VAL A 81 7.25 -0.75 -7.26
C VAL A 81 7.69 0.50 -7.99
N HIS A 82 7.97 0.39 -9.28
CA HIS A 82 8.39 1.52 -10.09
C HIS A 82 7.20 2.39 -10.49
N ALA A 83 7.49 3.61 -10.91
CA ALA A 83 6.47 4.52 -11.42
C ALA A 83 5.65 3.85 -12.52
N ASN A 84 4.35 4.09 -12.50
CA ASN A 84 3.37 3.56 -13.46
C ASN A 84 3.11 2.05 -13.42
N GLU A 85 3.81 1.29 -12.59
CA GLU A 85 3.48 -0.12 -12.43
C GLU A 85 2.17 -0.27 -11.66
N ARG A 86 1.21 -0.99 -12.24
CA ARG A 86 -0.04 -1.30 -11.57
C ARG A 86 0.19 -2.34 -10.51
N HIS A 87 -0.30 -2.08 -9.30
CA HIS A 87 -0.05 -2.98 -8.18
C HIS A 87 -1.19 -2.95 -7.18
N VAL A 88 -1.30 -4.04 -6.45
CA VAL A 88 -2.23 -4.18 -5.32
C VAL A 88 -1.69 -5.26 -4.39
N THR A 89 -1.77 -5.01 -3.10
CA THR A 89 -1.37 -5.97 -2.06
C THR A 89 -2.63 -6.52 -1.40
N ARG A 90 -2.67 -7.83 -1.21
CA ARG A 90 -3.76 -8.48 -0.48
C ARG A 90 -3.22 -9.31 0.68
N ASN A 91 -4.01 -9.41 1.73
CA ASN A 91 -3.71 -10.26 2.87
C ASN A 91 -4.08 -11.71 2.52
N THR A 92 -3.12 -12.60 2.58
CA THR A 92 -3.33 -14.04 2.33
C THR A 92 -3.14 -14.87 3.60
N GLY A 93 -2.92 -14.23 4.73
CA GLY A 93 -2.72 -14.90 6.02
C GLY A 93 -3.98 -14.96 6.86
N ASP A 94 -3.79 -15.37 8.09
CA ASP A 94 -4.86 -15.51 9.09
C ASP A 94 -4.77 -14.43 10.19
N THR A 95 -3.87 -13.48 10.03
CA THR A 95 -3.73 -12.31 10.90
C THR A 95 -3.65 -11.05 10.04
N GLN A 96 -3.78 -9.89 10.67
CA GLN A 96 -3.63 -8.61 10.01
C GLN A 96 -2.27 -8.49 9.32
N LEU A 97 -2.26 -7.98 8.09
CA LEU A 97 -1.05 -7.65 7.37
C LEU A 97 -0.71 -6.18 7.59
N THR A 98 0.48 -5.91 8.12
CA THR A 98 0.93 -4.53 8.38
C THR A 98 2.14 -4.22 7.51
N LEU A 99 2.03 -3.13 6.75
CA LEU A 99 3.03 -2.68 5.80
C LEU A 99 3.53 -1.29 6.16
N LEU A 100 4.81 -1.06 5.89
CA LEU A 100 5.38 0.28 5.89
C LEU A 100 5.65 0.65 4.45
N CYS A 101 4.99 1.72 3.97
CA CYS A 101 5.10 2.15 2.58
C CYS A 101 5.84 3.47 2.53
N PHE A 102 6.91 3.51 1.75
CA PHE A 102 7.77 4.68 1.61
C PHE A 102 7.76 5.19 0.18
N PHE A 103 7.61 6.50 0.05
CA PHE A 103 7.62 7.22 -1.23
C PHE A 103 8.67 8.34 -1.13
N PRO A 104 9.68 8.37 -2.05
CA PRO A 104 10.73 9.38 -1.98
C PRO A 104 10.28 10.73 -2.56
N ARG A 105 9.10 11.20 -2.15
CA ARG A 105 8.54 12.49 -2.54
C ARG A 105 7.48 12.94 -1.54
N PRO A 106 7.22 14.26 -1.45
CA PRO A 106 6.35 14.82 -0.40
C PRO A 106 4.87 14.61 -0.65
N GLU A 107 4.47 14.38 -1.89
CA GLU A 107 3.07 14.17 -2.26
C GLU A 107 2.94 12.97 -3.17
N ILE A 108 1.85 12.23 -3.04
CA ILE A 108 1.63 10.99 -3.77
C ILE A 108 0.37 11.13 -4.62
N GLN A 109 0.53 10.92 -5.93
CA GLN A 109 -0.59 10.79 -6.83
C GLN A 109 -0.93 9.30 -6.95
N VAL A 110 -2.21 8.97 -6.77
CA VAL A 110 -2.71 7.60 -6.89
C VAL A 110 -3.76 7.58 -7.99
N LEU A 111 -3.53 6.74 -8.99
CA LEU A 111 -4.50 6.50 -10.06
C LEU A 111 -4.99 5.06 -9.98
N THR A 112 -6.28 4.89 -10.18
CA THR A 112 -6.93 3.57 -10.13
C THR A 112 -7.78 3.44 -11.39
N GLU A 113 -7.77 2.25 -11.98
CA GLU A 113 -8.67 1.99 -13.11
C GLU A 113 -10.11 2.12 -12.62
N ALA A 114 -10.90 2.93 -13.34
CA ALA A 114 -12.30 3.02 -13.04
C ALA A 114 -12.94 1.65 -13.25
N PRO A 115 -13.84 1.22 -12.36
CA PRO A 115 -14.61 0.03 -12.65
C PRO A 115 -15.34 0.23 -13.97
N ASP A 116 -15.41 -0.82 -14.76
CA ASP A 116 -16.10 -0.76 -16.05
C ASP A 116 -17.50 -0.23 -15.82
N ALA A 117 -17.77 0.84 -16.54
CA ALA A 117 -19.07 1.49 -16.47
C ALA A 117 -20.15 0.58 -17.08
#